data_12bbae36baa472fb46eac6c4aca47e55
#
_entry.id   12bbae36baa472fb46eac6c4aca47e55
#
_cell.length_a   1.000
_cell.length_b   1.000
_cell.length_c   1.000
_cell.angle_alpha   90.00
_cell.angle_beta   90.00
_cell.angle_gamma   90.00
#
_symmetry.space_group_name_H-M   'P 1'
#
loop_
_entity.id
_entity.type
_entity.pdbx_description
1 polymer ?
#
loop_
_entity_poly.entity_id
_entity_poly.type
_entity_poly.pdbx_seq_one_letter_code
_entity_poly.pdbx_strand_id
1 'polypeptide(L)'
;MDKRIENAMNELINTEIWSTGLYLSLQVYFEDERLPILSSWLNSQAQDNMNKVYQMMNRICHDGGCVVINEMKRDTHEWTTPLNALNELLEHEQYISRQVNTFLILCRNVNMSFHSFISGLYADRIYVSTVFMELLRILAKENERDRKS
;
A
#
# COMPACT_ATOMS: atom_id res chain seq x y z
N MET A 1 0.96 -14.18 22.34
CA MET A 1 0.54 -14.01 20.93
C MET A 1 1.11 -15.15 20.10
N ASP A 2 0.29 -15.71 19.19
CA ASP A 2 0.76 -16.75 18.26
C ASP A 2 1.90 -16.22 17.40
N LYS A 3 3.00 -16.97 17.31
CA LYS A 3 4.22 -16.55 16.65
C LYS A 3 4.05 -16.36 15.13
N ARG A 4 3.19 -17.17 14.52
CA ARG A 4 2.91 -17.06 13.08
C ARG A 4 2.16 -15.77 12.75
N ILE A 5 1.19 -15.41 13.60
CA ILE A 5 0.43 -14.16 13.50
C ILE A 5 1.37 -12.96 13.72
N GLU A 6 2.18 -13.01 14.77
CA GLU A 6 3.15 -11.95 15.08
C GLU A 6 4.10 -11.69 13.91
N ASN A 7 4.68 -12.76 13.36
CA ASN A 7 5.61 -12.65 12.23
C ASN A 7 4.92 -12.05 10.99
N ALA A 8 3.72 -12.53 10.67
CA ALA A 8 2.97 -12.03 9.52
C ALA A 8 2.53 -10.57 9.69
N MET A 9 2.13 -10.15 10.90
CA MET A 9 1.84 -8.74 11.18
C MET A 9 3.08 -7.86 11.04
N ASN A 10 4.23 -8.31 11.56
CA ASN A 10 5.48 -7.58 11.41
C ASN A 10 5.90 -7.45 9.94
N GLU A 11 5.73 -8.48 9.14
CA GLU A 11 5.97 -8.40 7.69
C GLU A 11 5.07 -7.35 7.04
N LEU A 12 3.78 -7.35 7.39
CA LEU A 12 2.82 -6.39 6.82
C LEU A 12 3.11 -4.97 7.26
N ILE A 13 3.47 -4.75 8.53
CA ILE A 13 3.92 -3.45 9.04
C ILE A 13 5.10 -2.93 8.21
N ASN A 14 6.11 -3.76 7.98
CA ASN A 14 7.30 -3.36 7.23
C ASN A 14 6.97 -3.08 5.76
N THR A 15 6.08 -3.87 5.15
CA THR A 15 5.59 -3.61 3.80
C THR A 15 4.89 -2.25 3.72
N GLU A 16 4.03 -1.94 4.68
CA GLU A 16 3.28 -0.67 4.66
C GLU A 16 4.17 0.55 4.92
N ILE A 17 5.20 0.43 5.74
CA ILE A 17 6.19 1.50 5.92
C ILE A 17 6.94 1.74 4.60
N TRP A 18 7.36 0.68 3.92
CA TRP A 18 8.01 0.77 2.61
C TRP A 18 7.06 1.39 1.57
N SER A 19 5.80 0.99 1.58
CA SER A 19 4.76 1.55 0.70
C SER A 19 4.58 3.05 0.90
N THR A 20 4.62 3.50 2.14
CA THR A 20 4.52 4.94 2.45
C THR A 20 5.65 5.70 1.78
N GLY A 21 6.88 5.19 1.82
CA GLY A 21 8.02 5.79 1.14
C GLY A 21 7.84 5.85 -0.38
N LEU A 22 7.34 4.78 -0.97
CA LEU A 22 7.03 4.73 -2.41
C LEU A 22 5.97 5.77 -2.78
N TYR A 23 4.89 5.86 -2.00
CA TYR A 23 3.80 6.80 -2.26
C TYR A 23 4.26 8.26 -2.16
N LEU A 24 5.12 8.57 -1.20
CA LEU A 24 5.69 9.90 -1.08
C LEU A 24 6.59 10.24 -2.29
N SER A 25 7.38 9.31 -2.75
CA SER A 25 8.22 9.48 -3.94
C SER A 25 7.38 9.68 -5.20
N LEU A 26 6.33 8.89 -5.36
CA LEU A 26 5.38 9.03 -6.47
C LEU A 26 4.62 10.36 -6.39
N GLN A 27 4.26 10.79 -5.19
CA GLN A 27 3.61 12.09 -4.98
C GLN A 27 4.45 13.23 -5.53
N VAL A 28 5.74 13.26 -5.20
CA VAL A 28 6.67 14.26 -5.70
C VAL A 28 6.78 14.19 -7.22
N TYR A 29 6.88 12.98 -7.77
CA TYR A 29 6.95 12.78 -9.21
C TYR A 29 5.72 13.33 -9.93
N PHE A 30 4.52 13.00 -9.46
CA PHE A 30 3.28 13.49 -10.08
C PHE A 30 3.06 14.98 -9.88
N GLU A 31 3.56 15.55 -8.80
CA GLU A 31 3.55 17.00 -8.60
C GLU A 31 4.40 17.69 -9.69
N ASP A 32 5.59 17.16 -9.96
CA ASP A 32 6.49 17.69 -11.00
C ASP A 32 5.89 17.52 -12.40
N GLU A 33 5.15 16.44 -12.63
CA GLU A 33 4.46 16.17 -13.89
C GLU A 33 3.12 16.92 -14.02
N ARG A 34 2.78 17.76 -13.06
CA ARG A 34 1.55 18.58 -13.03
C ARG A 34 0.27 17.73 -13.05
N LEU A 35 0.25 16.66 -12.25
CA LEU A 35 -0.90 15.78 -12.05
C LEU A 35 -1.36 15.87 -10.59
N PRO A 36 -1.95 17.02 -10.17
CA PRO A 36 -2.24 17.29 -8.76
C PRO A 36 -3.27 16.35 -8.14
N ILE A 37 -4.19 15.80 -8.93
CA ILE A 37 -5.18 14.84 -8.43
C ILE A 37 -4.50 13.56 -7.96
N LEU A 38 -3.55 13.04 -8.74
CA LEU A 38 -2.77 11.85 -8.38
C LEU A 38 -1.86 12.12 -7.18
N SER A 39 -1.20 13.26 -7.17
CA SER A 39 -0.36 13.69 -6.06
C SER A 39 -1.16 13.75 -4.74
N SER A 40 -2.33 14.37 -4.76
CA SER A 40 -3.20 14.50 -3.59
C SER A 40 -3.71 13.14 -3.10
N TRP A 41 -4.10 12.26 -4.03
CA TRP A 41 -4.56 10.92 -3.69
C TRP A 41 -3.45 10.10 -3.01
N LEU A 42 -2.22 10.18 -3.54
CA LEU A 42 -1.06 9.48 -2.97
C LEU A 42 -0.72 9.99 -1.58
N ASN A 43 -0.84 11.29 -1.33
CA ASN A 43 -0.66 11.85 0.01
C ASN A 43 -1.65 11.22 1.01
N SER A 44 -2.92 11.13 0.64
CA SER A 44 -3.94 10.47 1.47
C SER A 44 -3.60 9.00 1.72
N GLN A 45 -3.15 8.29 0.70
CA GLN A 45 -2.78 6.88 0.83
C GLN A 45 -1.58 6.68 1.75
N ALA A 46 -0.58 7.56 1.67
CA ALA A 46 0.57 7.52 2.56
C ALA A 46 0.16 7.70 4.02
N GLN A 47 -0.74 8.63 4.31
CA GLN A 47 -1.27 8.85 5.66
C GLN A 47 -2.07 7.65 6.15
N ASP A 48 -2.95 7.09 5.31
CA ASP A 48 -3.76 5.91 5.64
C ASP A 48 -2.88 4.70 5.93
N ASN A 49 -1.82 4.51 5.17
CA ASN A 49 -0.86 3.41 5.41
C ASN A 49 -0.20 3.54 6.78
N MET A 50 0.23 4.72 7.15
CA MET A 50 0.84 4.93 8.46
C MET A 50 -0.17 4.74 9.60
N ASN A 51 -1.43 5.12 9.40
CA ASN A 51 -2.49 4.85 10.37
C ASN A 51 -2.67 3.34 10.58
N LYS A 52 -2.64 2.55 9.49
CA LYS A 52 -2.69 1.08 9.58
C LYS A 52 -1.50 0.53 10.35
N VAL A 53 -0.30 1.05 10.08
CA VAL A 53 0.92 0.65 10.80
C VAL A 53 0.77 0.87 12.31
N TYR A 54 0.33 2.04 12.72
CA TYR A 54 0.14 2.35 14.14
C TYR A 54 -0.90 1.43 14.78
N GLN A 55 -1.99 1.13 14.12
CA GLN A 55 -3.01 0.21 14.62
C GLN A 55 -2.47 -1.21 14.77
N MET A 56 -1.71 -1.69 13.81
CA MET A 56 -1.07 -3.01 13.89
C MET A 56 -0.03 -3.08 15.00
N MET A 57 0.79 -2.05 15.14
CA MET A 57 1.77 -1.95 16.23
C MET A 57 1.07 -2.01 17.59
N ASN A 58 0.03 -1.22 17.78
CA ASN A 58 -0.74 -1.20 19.03
C ASN A 58 -1.35 -2.57 19.33
N ARG A 59 -1.86 -3.26 18.31
CA ARG A 59 -2.44 -4.59 18.50
C ARG A 59 -1.40 -5.61 18.94
N ILE A 60 -0.23 -5.61 18.32
CA ILE A 60 0.88 -6.49 18.71
C ILE A 60 1.27 -6.25 20.17
N CYS A 61 1.45 -5.00 20.55
CA CYS A 61 1.83 -4.63 21.91
C CYS A 61 0.76 -5.01 22.93
N HIS A 62 -0.52 -4.78 22.61
CA HIS A 62 -1.64 -5.15 23.48
C HIS A 62 -1.71 -6.66 23.70
N ASP A 63 -1.42 -7.45 22.71
CA ASP A 63 -1.49 -8.92 22.77
C ASP A 63 -0.17 -9.56 23.26
N GLY A 64 0.77 -8.78 23.75
CA GLY A 64 2.00 -9.27 24.34
C GLY A 64 3.08 -9.70 23.36
N GLY A 65 2.96 -9.32 22.10
CA GLY A 65 3.97 -9.56 21.08
C GLY A 65 5.02 -8.46 21.00
N CYS A 66 5.97 -8.62 20.09
CA CYS A 66 7.03 -7.65 19.82
C CYS A 66 6.91 -7.10 18.41
N VAL A 67 6.97 -5.77 18.30
CA VAL A 67 7.05 -5.08 17.00
C VAL A 67 8.52 -5.08 16.55
N VAL A 68 8.75 -5.44 15.29
CA VAL A 68 10.08 -5.43 14.67
C VAL A 68 10.02 -4.57 13.42
N ILE A 69 10.75 -3.46 13.44
CA ILE A 69 10.92 -2.58 12.28
C ILE A 69 12.28 -2.91 11.65
N ASN A 70 12.23 -3.36 10.40
CA ASN A 70 13.42 -3.73 9.66
C ASN A 70 14.11 -2.50 9.04
N GLU A 71 15.40 -2.62 8.81
CA GLU A 71 16.12 -1.64 8.00
C GLU A 71 15.57 -1.66 6.58
N MET A 72 15.29 -0.46 6.04
CA MET A 72 14.72 -0.32 4.70
C MET A 72 15.75 0.21 3.74
N LYS A 73 15.95 -0.53 2.63
CA LYS A 73 16.79 -0.06 1.53
C LYS A 73 16.02 1.00 0.75
N ARG A 74 16.67 2.13 0.48
CA ARG A 74 16.18 3.11 -0.46
C ARG A 74 16.36 2.57 -1.87
N ASP A 75 15.25 2.33 -2.55
CA ASP A 75 15.26 2.19 -3.99
C ASP A 75 15.12 3.59 -4.60
N THR A 76 16.13 4.01 -5.35
CA THR A 76 16.01 5.22 -6.17
C THR A 76 15.23 4.85 -7.42
N HIS A 77 13.93 5.13 -7.41
CA HIS A 77 13.10 4.94 -8.58
C HIS A 77 13.17 6.19 -9.46
N GLU A 78 13.57 6.00 -10.70
CA GLU A 78 13.42 7.01 -11.74
C GLU A 78 12.35 6.53 -12.71
N TRP A 79 11.24 7.26 -12.78
CA TRP A 79 10.16 6.94 -13.71
C TRP A 79 10.35 7.78 -14.97
N THR A 80 10.27 7.11 -16.13
CA THR A 80 10.45 7.78 -17.43
C THR A 80 9.16 8.45 -17.90
N THR A 81 8.00 7.90 -17.53
CA THR A 81 6.68 8.46 -17.88
C THR A 81 5.71 8.28 -16.73
N PRO A 82 4.64 9.10 -16.65
CA PRO A 82 3.57 8.89 -15.69
C PRO A 82 2.93 7.50 -15.78
N LEU A 83 2.81 6.95 -16.98
CA LEU A 83 2.25 5.60 -17.16
C LEU A 83 3.15 4.53 -16.55
N ASN A 84 4.47 4.64 -16.69
CA ASN A 84 5.42 3.73 -16.03
C ASN A 84 5.29 3.79 -14.50
N ALA A 85 5.19 5.00 -13.96
CA ALA A 85 5.01 5.21 -12.53
C ALA A 85 3.72 4.56 -12.02
N LEU A 86 2.61 4.72 -12.75
CA LEU A 86 1.32 4.13 -12.40
C LEU A 86 1.34 2.61 -12.51
N ASN A 87 2.02 2.05 -13.50
CA ASN A 87 2.17 0.59 -13.63
C ASN A 87 2.91 -0.01 -12.43
N GLU A 88 3.99 0.64 -11.98
CA GLU A 88 4.73 0.19 -10.81
C GLU A 88 3.85 0.26 -9.55
N LEU A 89 3.11 1.34 -9.39
CA LEU A 89 2.18 1.48 -8.27
C LEU A 89 1.11 0.38 -8.29
N LEU A 90 0.54 0.07 -9.46
CA LEU A 90 -0.46 -0.99 -9.61
C LEU A 90 0.11 -2.37 -9.25
N GLU A 91 1.32 -2.69 -9.68
CA GLU A 91 2.00 -3.94 -9.32
C GLU A 91 2.21 -4.03 -7.81
N HIS A 92 2.60 -2.93 -7.19
CA HIS A 92 2.78 -2.88 -5.74
C HIS A 92 1.46 -3.08 -4.99
N GLU A 93 0.38 -2.45 -5.45
CA GLU A 93 -0.95 -2.62 -4.86
C GLU A 93 -1.43 -4.07 -4.95
N GLN A 94 -1.17 -4.74 -6.06
CA GLN A 94 -1.48 -6.17 -6.23
C GLN A 94 -0.65 -7.04 -5.29
N TYR A 95 0.62 -6.71 -5.10
CA TYR A 95 1.50 -7.41 -4.16
C TYR A 95 0.95 -7.34 -2.74
N ILE A 96 0.56 -6.15 -2.27
CA ILE A 96 -0.01 -5.98 -0.93
C ILE A 96 -1.31 -6.77 -0.79
N SER A 97 -2.18 -6.73 -1.81
CA SER A 97 -3.44 -7.48 -1.79
C SER A 97 -3.20 -8.98 -1.61
N ARG A 98 -2.21 -9.54 -2.29
CA ARG A 98 -1.84 -10.96 -2.12
C ARG A 98 -1.32 -11.22 -0.71
N GLN A 99 -0.48 -10.35 -0.17
CA GLN A 99 0.06 -10.47 1.18
C GLN A 99 -1.06 -10.45 2.22
N VAL A 100 -2.01 -9.51 2.11
CA VAL A 100 -3.17 -9.40 3.01
C VAL A 100 -4.03 -10.66 2.92
N ASN A 101 -4.31 -11.14 1.72
CA ASN A 101 -5.13 -12.36 1.54
C ASN A 101 -4.47 -13.59 2.16
N THR A 102 -3.16 -13.74 1.98
CA THR A 102 -2.40 -14.84 2.62
C THR A 102 -2.49 -14.74 4.14
N PHE A 103 -2.36 -13.54 4.68
CA PHE A 103 -2.47 -13.33 6.13
C PHE A 103 -3.90 -13.62 6.64
N LEU A 104 -4.92 -13.22 5.91
CA LEU A 104 -6.31 -13.51 6.28
C LEU A 104 -6.60 -15.01 6.32
N ILE A 105 -6.04 -15.78 5.40
CA ILE A 105 -6.16 -17.24 5.41
C ILE A 105 -5.50 -17.82 6.67
N LEU A 106 -4.31 -17.35 7.02
CA LEU A 106 -3.64 -17.75 8.25
C LEU A 106 -4.49 -17.43 9.48
N CYS A 107 -5.01 -16.21 9.58
CA CYS A 107 -5.83 -15.77 10.70
C CYS A 107 -7.10 -16.60 10.85
N ARG A 108 -7.76 -16.94 9.75
CA ARG A 108 -8.98 -17.76 9.75
C ARG A 108 -8.73 -19.11 10.40
N ASN A 109 -7.56 -19.70 10.18
CA ASN A 109 -7.21 -21.01 10.70
C ASN A 109 -6.69 -20.98 12.15
N VAL A 110 -6.19 -19.83 12.61
CA VAL A 110 -5.51 -19.71 13.91
C VAL A 110 -6.30 -18.88 14.91
N ASN A 111 -6.84 -17.74 14.51
CA ASN A 111 -7.48 -16.80 15.43
C ASN A 111 -8.42 -15.84 14.69
N MET A 112 -9.73 -16.05 14.87
CA MET A 112 -10.77 -15.23 14.21
C MET A 112 -10.77 -13.77 14.65
N SER A 113 -10.29 -13.45 15.85
CA SER A 113 -10.20 -12.07 16.33
C SER A 113 -9.21 -11.27 15.45
N PHE A 114 -8.07 -11.87 15.11
CA PHE A 114 -7.12 -11.26 14.21
C PHE A 114 -7.64 -11.18 12.77
N HIS A 115 -8.37 -12.20 12.33
CA HIS A 115 -9.05 -12.15 11.03
C HIS A 115 -9.97 -10.94 10.94
N SER A 116 -10.82 -10.73 11.92
CA SER A 116 -11.74 -9.58 11.97
C SER A 116 -10.99 -8.24 12.01
N PHE A 117 -9.93 -8.16 12.78
CA PHE A 117 -9.09 -6.97 12.88
C PHE A 117 -8.47 -6.60 11.52
N ILE A 118 -7.83 -7.55 10.86
CA ILE A 118 -7.16 -7.32 9.56
C ILE A 118 -8.20 -7.08 8.45
N SER A 119 -9.30 -7.83 8.42
CA SER A 119 -10.39 -7.60 7.46
C SER A 119 -10.93 -6.17 7.56
N GLY A 120 -11.16 -5.68 8.78
CA GLY A 120 -11.62 -4.31 9.00
C GLY A 120 -10.59 -3.27 8.56
N LEU A 121 -9.31 -3.52 8.88
CA LEU A 121 -8.22 -2.60 8.56
C LEU A 121 -8.03 -2.43 7.05
N TYR A 122 -8.28 -3.47 6.27
CA TYR A 122 -8.09 -3.49 4.81
C TYR A 122 -9.40 -3.53 4.01
N ALA A 123 -10.52 -3.18 4.64
CA ALA A 123 -11.85 -3.27 4.02
C ALA A 123 -11.99 -2.41 2.76
N ASP A 124 -11.26 -1.31 2.66
CA ASP A 124 -11.29 -0.37 1.54
C ASP A 124 -10.36 -0.77 0.37
N ARG A 125 -9.62 -1.86 0.52
CA ARG A 125 -8.57 -2.26 -0.43
C ARG A 125 -9.09 -2.49 -1.85
N ILE A 126 -10.24 -3.13 -2.01
CA ILE A 126 -10.87 -3.40 -3.31
C ILE A 126 -11.26 -2.09 -3.98
N TYR A 127 -11.80 -1.16 -3.21
CA TYR A 127 -12.20 0.17 -3.69
C TYR A 127 -10.99 0.95 -4.20
N VAL A 128 -9.90 0.96 -3.46
CA VAL A 128 -8.65 1.63 -3.84
C VAL A 128 -8.14 1.10 -5.18
N SER A 129 -8.10 -0.22 -5.35
CA SER A 129 -7.66 -0.85 -6.60
C SER A 129 -8.53 -0.45 -7.79
N THR A 130 -9.84 -0.34 -7.61
CA THR A 130 -10.79 0.06 -8.64
C THR A 130 -10.58 1.51 -9.08
N VAL A 131 -10.46 2.42 -8.11
CA VAL A 131 -10.17 3.84 -8.37
C VAL A 131 -8.86 3.98 -9.12
N PHE A 132 -7.86 3.24 -8.71
CA PHE A 132 -6.54 3.27 -9.30
C PHE A 132 -6.54 2.82 -10.76
N MET A 133 -7.23 1.73 -11.09
CA MET A 133 -7.40 1.24 -12.45
C MET A 133 -8.08 2.27 -13.35
N GLU A 134 -9.08 2.98 -12.82
CA GLU A 134 -9.77 4.03 -13.56
C GLU A 134 -8.85 5.21 -13.85
N LEU A 135 -8.07 5.64 -12.86
CA LEU A 135 -7.09 6.72 -13.05
C LEU A 135 -6.03 6.34 -14.10
N LEU A 136 -5.57 5.10 -14.09
CA LEU A 136 -4.62 4.58 -15.07
C LEU A 136 -5.20 4.64 -16.48
N ARG A 137 -6.46 4.27 -16.65
CA ARG A 137 -7.17 4.35 -17.94
C ARG A 137 -7.29 5.79 -18.44
N ILE A 138 -7.68 6.71 -17.58
CA ILE A 138 -7.83 8.13 -17.91
C ILE A 138 -6.49 8.69 -18.37
N LEU A 139 -5.42 8.41 -17.63
CA LEU A 139 -4.09 8.89 -17.96
C LEU A 139 -3.58 8.31 -19.27
N ALA A 140 -3.82 7.04 -19.56
CA ALA A 140 -3.45 6.41 -20.81
C ALA A 140 -4.15 7.06 -21.99
N LYS A 141 -5.44 7.40 -21.85
CA LYS A 141 -6.21 8.11 -22.88
C LYS A 141 -5.68 9.52 -23.13
N GLU A 142 -5.35 10.25 -22.09
CA GLU A 142 -4.77 11.59 -22.21
C GLU A 142 -3.40 11.54 -22.90
N ASN A 143 -2.56 10.58 -22.57
CA ASN A 143 -1.27 10.35 -23.21
C ASN A 143 -1.41 10.07 -24.70
N GLU A 144 -2.40 9.30 -25.12
CA GLU A 144 -2.69 9.05 -26.53
C GLU A 144 -3.14 10.31 -27.26
N ARG A 145 -3.96 11.15 -26.64
CA ARG A 145 -4.38 12.44 -27.21
C ARG A 145 -3.20 13.37 -27.45
N ASP A 146 -2.31 13.48 -26.48
CA ASP A 146 -1.13 14.34 -26.58
C ASP A 146 -0.18 13.88 -27.67
N ARG A 147 -0.07 12.58 -27.92
CA ARG A 147 0.72 12.02 -29.02
C ARG A 147 0.12 12.27 -30.40
N LYS A 148 -1.20 12.47 -30.50
CA LYS A 148 -1.90 12.73 -31.78
C LYS A 148 -1.98 14.22 -32.13
N SER A 149 -1.67 15.08 -31.20
CA SER A 149 -1.59 16.52 -31.42
C SER A 149 -0.16 16.95 -31.68
#